data_895bf90f3335f7177b7002ca7611fead
#
_entry.id   895bf90f3335f7177b7002ca7611fead
#
_cell.length_a   1.000
_cell.length_b   1.000
_cell.length_c   1.000
_cell.angle_alpha   90.00
_cell.angle_beta   90.00
_cell.angle_gamma   90.00
#
_symmetry.space_group_name_H-M   'P 1'
#
loop_
_entity.id
_entity.type
_entity.pdbx_description
1 polymer ?
#
loop_
_entity_poly.entity_id
_entity_poly.type
_entity_poly.pdbx_seq_one_letter_code
_entity_poly.pdbx_strand_id
1 'polypeptide(L)'
;MPLFSCFFFMTVLLGVGQCFGSDSVMGNWEGEVRSAHGAEKPLQAKVIAEGKGRYRAVMGVGKGDKREIKRITGHRKKGQVFFAGSLDLGSDFGGICQLRGEIIGRNLKGYCSSTASSYQFSMRRVQVNPPQLGVKPVEKAVVLFDGSSLDSWVDVNNQPVKWKLLKDKSMEVTKGNIITQQSFGDALIHLEFRTPLMSEARGQARGNSGVYVHGRYEIQVLDSFGLEPMDNGCGAIYKIASPRVNASLPPLDWQTYDISFRAPRFDSTGIKLKNAEISVRHNGQVIHDRQEILGPSLGGISEEEGERGGLLLQDHRDPVQYRNIWILPLD
;
A
#
# COMPACT_ATOMS: atom_id res chain seq x y z
N MET A 1 -18.77 63.55 23.85
CA MET A 1 -17.95 62.41 24.24
C MET A 1 -18.43 61.20 23.45
N PRO A 2 -17.71 60.67 22.47
CA PRO A 2 -18.17 59.52 21.72
C PRO A 2 -17.66 58.23 22.35
N LEU A 3 -18.55 57.24 22.40
CA LEU A 3 -18.30 55.88 22.82
C LEU A 3 -17.50 55.13 21.75
N PHE A 4 -16.33 54.59 22.13
CA PHE A 4 -15.55 53.66 21.32
C PHE A 4 -16.12 52.25 21.47
N SER A 5 -16.66 51.73 20.36
CA SER A 5 -17.07 50.33 20.23
C SER A 5 -15.84 49.53 19.77
N CYS A 6 -15.34 48.65 20.66
CA CYS A 6 -14.29 47.66 20.31
C CYS A 6 -14.92 46.50 19.57
N PHE A 7 -14.68 46.39 18.27
CA PHE A 7 -14.95 45.17 17.49
C PHE A 7 -13.83 44.17 17.73
N PHE A 8 -14.16 43.11 18.43
CA PHE A 8 -13.31 41.88 18.52
C PHE A 8 -13.46 41.12 17.23
N PHE A 9 -12.44 41.10 16.39
CA PHE A 9 -12.36 40.16 15.25
C PHE A 9 -11.97 38.79 15.80
N MET A 10 -12.94 37.90 15.87
CA MET A 10 -12.73 36.48 16.15
C MET A 10 -12.27 35.80 14.86
N THR A 11 -10.96 35.63 14.71
CA THR A 11 -10.38 34.86 13.61
C THR A 11 -10.74 33.39 13.84
N VAL A 12 -11.75 32.91 13.12
CA VAL A 12 -12.04 31.47 13.02
C VAL A 12 -10.95 30.86 12.15
N LEU A 13 -9.98 30.21 12.75
CA LEU A 13 -9.10 29.28 12.07
C LEU A 13 -9.95 28.09 11.62
N LEU A 14 -10.44 28.15 10.39
CA LEU A 14 -10.94 26.99 9.68
C LEU A 14 -9.75 26.06 9.47
N GLY A 15 -9.65 25.01 10.31
CA GLY A 15 -8.78 23.88 10.06
C GLY A 15 -9.20 23.26 8.73
N VAL A 16 -8.40 23.50 7.69
CA VAL A 16 -8.52 22.84 6.39
C VAL A 16 -8.17 21.38 6.63
N GLY A 17 -9.19 20.56 6.95
CA GLY A 17 -9.07 19.12 6.83
C GLY A 17 -8.74 18.85 5.37
N GLN A 18 -7.52 18.38 5.10
CA GLN A 18 -7.15 17.92 3.78
C GLN A 18 -8.07 16.74 3.41
N CYS A 19 -9.14 17.02 2.66
CA CYS A 19 -9.84 15.99 1.91
C CYS A 19 -8.85 15.50 0.86
N PHE A 20 -8.25 14.34 1.08
CA PHE A 20 -7.49 13.64 0.06
C PHE A 20 -8.47 13.19 -1.03
N GLY A 21 -8.65 14.03 -2.05
CA GLY A 21 -9.50 13.74 -3.19
C GLY A 21 -8.95 12.54 -3.97
N SER A 22 -9.82 11.64 -4.44
CA SER A 22 -9.40 10.53 -5.31
C SER A 22 -8.86 11.07 -6.63
N ASP A 23 -7.72 10.56 -7.11
CA ASP A 23 -7.27 10.81 -8.50
C ASP A 23 -7.89 9.74 -9.40
N SER A 24 -8.85 10.13 -10.22
CA SER A 24 -9.58 9.24 -11.14
C SER A 24 -8.70 8.57 -12.21
N VAL A 25 -7.48 9.08 -12.39
CA VAL A 25 -6.51 8.60 -13.40
C VAL A 25 -5.57 7.55 -12.81
N MET A 26 -5.19 7.72 -11.54
CA MET A 26 -4.32 6.78 -10.85
C MET A 26 -5.00 5.41 -10.68
N GLY A 27 -4.26 4.33 -10.92
CA GLY A 27 -4.78 2.98 -10.75
C GLY A 27 -4.26 1.96 -11.74
N ASN A 28 -4.88 0.79 -11.74
CA ASN A 28 -4.60 -0.29 -12.68
C ASN A 28 -5.42 -0.11 -13.95
N TRP A 29 -4.80 -0.39 -15.08
CA TRP A 29 -5.39 -0.26 -16.42
C TRP A 29 -5.11 -1.53 -17.22
N GLU A 30 -6.12 -2.04 -17.90
CA GLU A 30 -6.03 -3.22 -18.76
C GLU A 30 -6.66 -2.96 -20.11
N GLY A 31 -6.09 -3.55 -21.13
CA GLY A 31 -6.58 -3.44 -22.49
C GLY A 31 -5.67 -4.13 -23.48
N GLU A 32 -5.63 -3.62 -24.70
CA GLU A 32 -4.92 -4.24 -25.80
C GLU A 32 -4.42 -3.21 -26.80
N VAL A 33 -3.40 -3.60 -27.55
CA VAL A 33 -2.95 -2.96 -28.77
C VAL A 33 -3.35 -3.82 -29.95
N ARG A 34 -3.85 -3.18 -31.03
CA ARG A 34 -4.35 -3.82 -32.25
C ARG A 34 -3.59 -3.36 -33.48
N SER A 35 -3.25 -4.32 -34.32
CA SER A 35 -2.74 -4.05 -35.66
C SER A 35 -3.88 -3.75 -36.66
N ALA A 36 -3.56 -3.17 -37.79
CA ALA A 36 -4.50 -2.95 -38.88
C ALA A 36 -5.10 -4.26 -39.47
N HIS A 37 -4.40 -5.38 -39.26
CA HIS A 37 -4.83 -6.71 -39.71
C HIS A 37 -5.54 -7.53 -38.61
N GLY A 38 -5.91 -6.89 -37.52
CA GLY A 38 -6.69 -7.53 -36.44
C GLY A 38 -5.89 -8.35 -35.43
N ALA A 39 -4.56 -8.41 -35.52
CA ALA A 39 -3.76 -9.03 -34.46
C ALA A 39 -3.77 -8.18 -33.22
N GLU A 40 -3.86 -8.83 -32.04
CA GLU A 40 -4.00 -8.17 -30.74
C GLU A 40 -2.93 -8.62 -29.76
N LYS A 41 -2.46 -7.68 -28.91
CA LYS A 41 -1.64 -7.98 -27.74
C LYS A 41 -2.20 -7.34 -26.49
N PRO A 42 -2.26 -8.05 -25.36
CA PRO A 42 -2.70 -7.47 -24.11
C PRO A 42 -1.71 -6.42 -23.59
N LEU A 43 -2.28 -5.34 -23.07
CA LEU A 43 -1.56 -4.28 -22.37
C LEU A 43 -2.05 -4.21 -20.92
N GLN A 44 -1.13 -3.98 -20.00
CA GLN A 44 -1.43 -3.63 -18.62
C GLN A 44 -0.63 -2.38 -18.24
N ALA A 45 -1.21 -1.54 -17.42
CA ALA A 45 -0.49 -0.39 -16.87
C ALA A 45 -0.87 -0.12 -15.43
N LYS A 46 0.11 0.35 -14.66
CA LYS A 46 -0.08 1.01 -13.38
C LYS A 46 0.16 2.50 -13.60
N VAL A 47 -0.88 3.32 -13.46
CA VAL A 47 -0.76 4.77 -13.58
C VAL A 47 -0.63 5.38 -12.19
N ILE A 48 0.46 6.10 -11.96
CA ILE A 48 0.85 6.69 -10.70
C ILE A 48 0.80 8.22 -10.81
N ALA A 49 0.06 8.87 -9.90
CA ALA A 49 0.08 10.32 -9.76
C ALA A 49 1.38 10.78 -9.08
N GLU A 50 2.08 11.75 -9.68
CA GLU A 50 3.35 12.28 -9.21
C GLU A 50 3.29 13.77 -8.78
N GLY A 51 2.08 14.26 -8.54
CA GLY A 51 1.82 15.64 -8.15
C GLY A 51 1.92 16.66 -9.29
N LYS A 52 1.33 17.84 -9.08
CA LYS A 52 1.36 18.95 -10.05
C LYS A 52 0.91 18.55 -11.46
N GLY A 53 -0.09 17.65 -11.55
CA GLY A 53 -0.61 17.15 -12.82
C GLY A 53 0.34 16.24 -13.61
N ARG A 54 1.40 15.73 -12.97
CA ARG A 54 2.32 14.76 -13.58
C ARG A 54 1.89 13.35 -13.21
N TYR A 55 2.11 12.44 -14.16
CA TYR A 55 1.83 11.01 -14.02
C TYR A 55 2.97 10.19 -14.61
N ARG A 56 3.06 8.97 -14.12
CA ARG A 56 3.90 7.93 -14.68
C ARG A 56 3.05 6.70 -14.91
N ALA A 57 3.10 6.13 -16.09
CA ALA A 57 2.53 4.83 -16.39
C ALA A 57 3.66 3.79 -16.47
N VAL A 58 3.53 2.73 -15.68
CA VAL A 58 4.37 1.54 -15.77
C VAL A 58 3.59 0.56 -16.62
N MET A 59 3.95 0.42 -17.90
CA MET A 59 3.22 -0.36 -18.89
C MET A 59 3.93 -1.67 -19.18
N GLY A 60 3.16 -2.74 -19.26
CA GLY A 60 3.62 -4.07 -19.65
C GLY A 60 2.86 -4.57 -20.88
N VAL A 61 3.59 -5.21 -21.80
CA VAL A 61 3.07 -5.85 -23.02
C VAL A 61 3.13 -7.35 -22.85
N GLY A 62 2.05 -8.06 -23.18
CA GLY A 62 1.96 -9.52 -23.03
C GLY A 62 1.33 -9.96 -21.72
N LYS A 63 1.42 -11.27 -21.43
CA LYS A 63 0.85 -11.92 -20.23
C LYS A 63 1.95 -12.52 -19.37
N GLY A 64 1.72 -12.53 -18.03
CA GLY A 64 2.58 -13.21 -17.06
C GLY A 64 3.95 -12.57 -16.86
N ASP A 65 4.93 -13.36 -16.42
CA ASP A 65 6.26 -12.92 -15.99
C ASP A 65 7.19 -12.48 -17.12
N LYS A 66 6.83 -12.79 -18.38
CA LYS A 66 7.61 -12.41 -19.59
C LYS A 66 7.23 -11.01 -20.12
N ARG A 67 6.54 -10.20 -19.33
CA ARG A 67 6.16 -8.85 -19.73
C ARG A 67 7.37 -7.94 -19.77
N GLU A 68 7.56 -7.26 -20.89
CA GLU A 68 8.48 -6.14 -20.95
C GLU A 68 7.83 -4.91 -20.30
N ILE A 69 8.52 -4.29 -19.35
CA ILE A 69 7.99 -3.17 -18.56
C ILE A 69 8.69 -1.89 -19.00
N LYS A 70 7.92 -0.90 -19.41
CA LYS A 70 8.42 0.44 -19.75
C LYS A 70 7.75 1.51 -18.88
N ARG A 71 8.49 2.57 -18.61
CA ARG A 71 7.98 3.75 -17.86
C ARG A 71 7.64 4.83 -18.87
N ILE A 72 6.36 5.22 -18.91
CA ILE A 72 5.81 6.24 -19.80
C ILE A 72 5.44 7.46 -18.97
N THR A 73 5.83 8.66 -19.44
CA THR A 73 5.52 9.91 -18.75
C THR A 73 4.15 10.43 -19.16
N GLY A 74 3.40 10.95 -18.18
CA GLY A 74 2.10 11.57 -18.40
C GLY A 74 2.00 12.95 -17.77
N HIS A 75 1.15 13.80 -18.31
CA HIS A 75 0.86 15.12 -17.76
C HIS A 75 -0.56 15.56 -18.04
N ARG A 76 -1.14 16.32 -17.11
CA ARG A 76 -2.46 16.92 -17.25
C ARG A 76 -2.37 18.26 -17.95
N LYS A 77 -3.18 18.46 -19.00
CA LYS A 77 -3.33 19.71 -19.72
C LYS A 77 -4.81 19.95 -20.02
N LYS A 78 -5.34 21.11 -19.62
CA LYS A 78 -6.77 21.47 -19.83
C LYS A 78 -7.75 20.38 -19.37
N GLY A 79 -7.49 19.76 -18.20
CA GLY A 79 -8.35 18.72 -17.63
C GLY A 79 -8.11 17.29 -18.15
N GLN A 80 -7.47 17.11 -19.28
CA GLN A 80 -7.12 15.81 -19.87
C GLN A 80 -5.72 15.38 -19.47
N VAL A 81 -5.45 14.08 -19.43
CA VAL A 81 -4.12 13.52 -19.16
C VAL A 81 -3.59 12.84 -20.41
N PHE A 82 -2.42 13.26 -20.82
CA PHE A 82 -1.70 12.78 -22.00
C PHE A 82 -0.48 11.98 -21.59
N PHE A 83 -0.22 10.88 -22.29
CA PHE A 83 0.94 10.03 -22.12
C PHE A 83 1.77 10.01 -23.40
N ALA A 84 3.10 10.04 -23.24
CA ALA A 84 4.04 9.89 -24.34
C ALA A 84 5.30 9.16 -23.87
N GLY A 85 5.83 8.30 -24.75
CA GLY A 85 7.05 7.54 -24.50
C GLY A 85 7.23 6.41 -25.50
N SER A 86 8.27 5.60 -25.29
CA SER A 86 8.56 4.44 -26.13
C SER A 86 8.04 3.17 -25.46
N LEU A 87 7.45 2.28 -26.26
CA LEU A 87 6.98 0.97 -25.81
C LEU A 87 7.47 -0.09 -26.81
N ASP A 88 8.01 -1.20 -26.34
CA ASP A 88 8.34 -2.34 -27.16
C ASP A 88 7.13 -3.29 -27.24
N LEU A 89 6.60 -3.45 -28.42
CA LEU A 89 5.48 -4.35 -28.69
C LEU A 89 5.93 -5.78 -29.06
N GLY A 90 7.27 -6.00 -29.16
CA GLY A 90 7.86 -7.24 -29.64
C GLY A 90 7.96 -7.31 -31.16
N SER A 91 8.82 -8.20 -31.67
CA SER A 91 9.16 -8.31 -33.11
C SER A 91 7.96 -8.58 -34.01
N ASP A 92 6.97 -9.31 -33.53
CA ASP A 92 5.70 -9.62 -34.25
C ASP A 92 4.77 -8.40 -34.40
N PHE A 93 5.03 -7.32 -33.66
CA PHE A 93 4.36 -6.01 -33.75
C PHE A 93 5.33 -4.89 -34.15
N GLY A 94 6.43 -5.21 -34.86
CA GLY A 94 7.37 -4.23 -35.34
C GLY A 94 8.31 -3.63 -34.29
N GLY A 95 8.41 -4.24 -33.12
CA GLY A 95 9.36 -3.85 -32.09
C GLY A 95 9.00 -2.56 -31.33
N ILE A 96 10.01 -1.67 -31.19
CA ILE A 96 9.85 -0.42 -30.45
C ILE A 96 9.01 0.59 -31.23
N CYS A 97 7.98 1.13 -30.58
CA CYS A 97 7.12 2.18 -31.13
C CYS A 97 7.08 3.42 -30.22
N GLN A 98 6.68 4.56 -30.76
CA GLN A 98 6.39 5.77 -30.02
C GLN A 98 4.90 5.77 -29.63
N LEU A 99 4.65 5.66 -28.34
CA LEU A 99 3.31 5.71 -27.77
C LEU A 99 2.88 7.16 -27.58
N ARG A 100 1.65 7.45 -27.99
CA ARG A 100 0.90 8.65 -27.63
C ARG A 100 -0.51 8.26 -27.26
N GLY A 101 -0.96 8.65 -26.08
CA GLY A 101 -2.30 8.33 -25.59
C GLY A 101 -2.86 9.42 -24.71
N GLU A 102 -4.16 9.37 -24.52
CA GLU A 102 -4.90 10.28 -23.64
C GLU A 102 -5.95 9.54 -22.84
N ILE A 103 -6.22 10.04 -21.64
CA ILE A 103 -7.31 9.55 -20.80
C ILE A 103 -8.55 10.41 -21.02
N ILE A 104 -9.63 9.76 -21.46
CA ILE A 104 -10.97 10.33 -21.61
C ILE A 104 -11.92 9.52 -20.74
N GLY A 105 -12.37 10.10 -19.61
CA GLY A 105 -13.18 9.40 -18.63
C GLY A 105 -12.43 8.21 -18.01
N ARG A 106 -12.93 7.00 -18.23
CA ARG A 106 -12.34 5.74 -17.72
C ARG A 106 -11.55 4.98 -18.80
N ASN A 107 -11.29 5.58 -19.94
CA ASN A 107 -10.56 4.96 -21.04
C ASN A 107 -9.26 5.70 -21.31
N LEU A 108 -8.18 4.94 -21.50
CA LEU A 108 -6.90 5.40 -22.04
C LEU A 108 -6.79 4.87 -23.45
N LYS A 109 -6.77 5.76 -24.43
CA LYS A 109 -6.73 5.43 -25.86
C LYS A 109 -5.58 6.16 -26.55
N GLY A 110 -5.09 5.59 -27.63
CA GLY A 110 -4.03 6.23 -28.39
C GLY A 110 -3.45 5.34 -29.48
N TYR A 111 -2.26 5.72 -29.88
CA TYR A 111 -1.51 5.08 -30.95
C TYR A 111 -0.09 4.74 -30.50
N CYS A 112 0.42 3.67 -31.05
CA CYS A 112 1.81 3.25 -30.95
C CYS A 112 2.37 3.19 -32.38
N SER A 113 3.25 4.10 -32.74
CA SER A 113 3.73 4.27 -34.11
C SER A 113 5.23 4.03 -34.22
N SER A 114 5.64 3.28 -35.24
CA SER A 114 7.02 3.13 -35.73
C SER A 114 7.15 3.72 -37.11
N THR A 115 8.34 3.66 -37.72
CA THR A 115 8.56 4.08 -39.12
C THR A 115 7.74 3.27 -40.13
N ALA A 116 7.44 2.00 -39.80
CA ALA A 116 6.79 1.06 -40.72
C ALA A 116 5.30 0.83 -40.40
N SER A 117 4.84 1.10 -39.18
CA SER A 117 3.50 0.67 -38.75
C SER A 117 2.93 1.58 -37.66
N SER A 118 1.59 1.63 -37.62
CA SER A 118 0.86 2.31 -36.56
C SER A 118 -0.19 1.35 -35.98
N TYR A 119 -0.26 1.27 -34.68
CA TYR A 119 -1.16 0.40 -33.93
C TYR A 119 -2.06 1.26 -33.04
N GLN A 120 -3.33 0.92 -32.98
CA GLN A 120 -4.22 1.53 -31.99
C GLN A 120 -4.18 0.75 -30.68
N PHE A 121 -4.29 1.45 -29.55
CA PHE A 121 -4.48 0.80 -28.27
C PHE A 121 -5.66 1.41 -27.50
N SER A 122 -6.29 0.58 -26.71
CA SER A 122 -7.36 0.99 -25.80
C SER A 122 -7.26 0.21 -24.51
N MET A 123 -7.30 0.94 -23.40
CA MET A 123 -7.27 0.38 -22.05
C MET A 123 -8.39 0.99 -21.21
N ARG A 124 -8.89 0.25 -20.25
CA ARG A 124 -9.86 0.72 -19.23
C ARG A 124 -9.25 0.64 -17.85
N ARG A 125 -9.64 1.55 -16.98
CA ARG A 125 -9.30 1.46 -15.56
C ARG A 125 -10.05 0.30 -14.92
N VAL A 126 -9.31 -0.55 -14.20
CA VAL A 126 -9.87 -1.72 -13.50
C VAL A 126 -9.69 -1.57 -12.00
N GLN A 127 -10.68 -2.05 -11.25
CA GLN A 127 -10.60 -2.18 -9.81
C GLN A 127 -10.08 -3.58 -9.49
N VAL A 128 -9.05 -3.66 -8.66
CA VAL A 128 -8.53 -4.92 -8.11
C VAL A 128 -9.03 -5.06 -6.69
N ASN A 129 -9.73 -6.14 -6.41
CA ASN A 129 -10.19 -6.46 -5.06
C ASN A 129 -9.36 -7.64 -4.52
N PRO A 130 -8.64 -7.46 -3.41
CA PRO A 130 -7.94 -8.57 -2.76
C PRO A 130 -8.92 -9.70 -2.39
N PRO A 131 -8.54 -10.97 -2.62
CA PRO A 131 -9.46 -12.09 -2.34
C PRO A 131 -9.81 -12.24 -0.86
N GLN A 132 -8.95 -11.77 0.05
CA GLN A 132 -9.18 -11.80 1.50
C GLN A 132 -9.85 -10.51 2.04
N LEU A 133 -10.17 -9.54 1.20
CA LEU A 133 -10.80 -8.30 1.63
C LEU A 133 -12.19 -8.58 2.25
N GLY A 134 -12.41 -8.14 3.48
CA GLY A 134 -13.65 -8.35 4.22
C GLY A 134 -13.79 -9.76 4.82
N VAL A 135 -12.72 -10.57 4.84
CA VAL A 135 -12.77 -11.89 5.47
C VAL A 135 -13.10 -11.74 6.95
N LYS A 136 -14.03 -12.56 7.43
CA LYS A 136 -14.45 -12.55 8.85
C LYS A 136 -13.42 -13.26 9.72
N PRO A 137 -13.30 -12.88 11.00
CA PRO A 137 -12.52 -13.63 11.97
C PRO A 137 -12.94 -15.08 11.99
N VAL A 138 -11.95 -15.98 11.99
CA VAL A 138 -12.19 -17.43 12.13
C VAL A 138 -12.56 -17.77 13.57
N GLU A 139 -13.10 -18.96 13.80
CA GLU A 139 -13.39 -19.44 15.14
C GLU A 139 -12.12 -19.35 16.04
N LYS A 140 -12.29 -18.91 17.30
CA LYS A 140 -11.24 -18.66 18.30
C LYS A 140 -10.28 -17.50 17.98
N ALA A 141 -10.49 -16.76 16.91
CA ALA A 141 -9.71 -15.55 16.68
C ALA A 141 -10.08 -14.46 17.69
N VAL A 142 -9.07 -13.76 18.16
CA VAL A 142 -9.22 -12.54 18.99
C VAL A 142 -9.42 -11.37 18.04
N VAL A 143 -10.58 -10.72 18.11
CA VAL A 143 -10.88 -9.52 17.31
C VAL A 143 -10.23 -8.33 18.02
N LEU A 144 -9.29 -7.70 17.35
CA LEU A 144 -8.56 -6.53 17.85
C LEU A 144 -9.19 -5.21 17.41
N PHE A 145 -9.85 -5.22 16.23
CA PHE A 145 -10.54 -4.05 15.73
C PHE A 145 -11.59 -4.43 14.67
N ASP A 146 -12.85 -4.13 14.97
CA ASP A 146 -14.01 -4.33 14.08
C ASP A 146 -14.70 -3.03 13.69
N GLY A 147 -14.13 -1.89 14.10
CA GLY A 147 -14.66 -0.56 13.88
C GLY A 147 -15.58 -0.04 14.99
N SER A 148 -15.73 -0.77 16.10
CA SER A 148 -16.59 -0.35 17.23
C SER A 148 -15.83 0.47 18.27
N SER A 149 -14.62 0.04 18.65
CA SER A 149 -13.81 0.71 19.68
C SER A 149 -12.31 0.48 19.45
N LEU A 150 -11.48 1.21 20.22
CA LEU A 150 -10.02 1.02 20.29
C LEU A 150 -9.59 0.35 21.59
N ASP A 151 -10.51 -0.25 22.33
CA ASP A 151 -10.27 -0.77 23.70
C ASP A 151 -9.23 -1.91 23.75
N SER A 152 -8.98 -2.61 22.65
CA SER A 152 -7.91 -3.61 22.57
C SER A 152 -6.51 -3.01 22.49
N TRP A 153 -6.38 -1.68 22.35
CA TRP A 153 -5.15 -0.97 22.06
C TRP A 153 -4.79 0.04 23.13
N VAL A 154 -3.48 0.25 23.30
CA VAL A 154 -2.89 1.34 24.09
C VAL A 154 -1.76 1.99 23.28
N ASP A 155 -1.32 3.19 23.70
CA ASP A 155 -0.05 3.71 23.20
C ASP A 155 1.15 2.97 23.85
N VAL A 156 2.35 3.21 23.34
CA VAL A 156 3.57 2.55 23.85
C VAL A 156 3.91 2.89 25.32
N ASN A 157 3.21 3.87 25.91
CA ASN A 157 3.32 4.24 27.32
C ASN A 157 2.13 3.75 28.14
N ASN A 158 1.36 2.80 27.62
CA ASN A 158 0.15 2.25 28.23
C ASN A 158 -0.94 3.31 28.53
N GLN A 159 -1.05 4.33 27.67
CA GLN A 159 -2.07 5.35 27.74
C GLN A 159 -3.15 5.14 26.67
N PRO A 160 -4.34 5.76 26.83
CA PRO A 160 -5.41 5.68 25.84
C PRO A 160 -4.95 6.12 24.45
N VAL A 161 -5.37 5.37 23.44
CA VAL A 161 -5.07 5.62 22.02
C VAL A 161 -5.67 6.96 21.56
N LYS A 162 -4.91 7.69 20.75
CA LYS A 162 -5.32 8.98 20.18
C LYS A 162 -5.72 8.89 18.70
N TRP A 163 -5.73 7.70 18.12
CA TRP A 163 -6.15 7.50 16.72
C TRP A 163 -7.65 7.75 16.56
N LYS A 164 -8.07 8.13 15.35
CA LYS A 164 -9.47 8.46 15.07
C LYS A 164 -10.25 7.25 14.60
N LEU A 165 -11.44 7.05 15.14
CA LEU A 165 -12.47 6.21 14.54
C LEU A 165 -13.19 6.99 13.44
N LEU A 166 -13.28 6.41 12.26
CA LEU A 166 -13.93 7.01 11.11
C LEU A 166 -15.34 6.43 10.89
N LYS A 167 -16.17 7.15 10.14
CA LYS A 167 -17.56 6.75 9.87
C LYS A 167 -17.69 5.44 9.08
N ASP A 168 -16.65 5.08 8.30
CA ASP A 168 -16.58 3.84 7.52
C ASP A 168 -16.05 2.65 8.35
N LYS A 169 -16.02 2.79 9.68
CA LYS A 169 -15.54 1.78 10.62
C LYS A 169 -14.05 1.43 10.47
N SER A 170 -13.26 2.34 9.95
CA SER A 170 -11.81 2.25 9.99
C SER A 170 -11.24 3.12 11.12
N MET A 171 -10.00 2.88 11.51
CA MET A 171 -9.22 3.79 12.33
C MET A 171 -8.13 4.46 11.49
N GLU A 172 -7.79 5.71 11.82
CA GLU A 172 -6.79 6.51 11.11
C GLU A 172 -5.65 6.88 12.05
N VAL A 173 -4.43 6.68 11.56
CA VAL A 173 -3.19 7.12 12.23
C VAL A 173 -3.25 8.64 12.47
N THR A 174 -3.02 9.05 13.70
CA THR A 174 -2.94 10.48 14.05
C THR A 174 -1.74 10.82 14.93
N LYS A 175 -1.61 10.20 16.10
CA LYS A 175 -0.52 10.50 17.02
C LYS A 175 -0.12 9.30 17.87
N GLY A 176 1.15 8.94 17.75
CA GLY A 176 1.81 7.88 18.52
C GLY A 176 1.52 6.47 17.98
N ASN A 177 2.50 5.61 18.14
CA ASN A 177 2.33 4.19 17.88
C ASN A 177 1.29 3.61 18.86
N ILE A 178 0.54 2.61 18.38
CA ILE A 178 -0.40 1.86 19.22
C ILE A 178 -0.02 0.38 19.23
N ILE A 179 -0.24 -0.28 20.35
CA ILE A 179 0.06 -1.69 20.53
C ILE A 179 -1.12 -2.38 21.20
N THR A 180 -1.33 -3.65 20.92
CA THR A 180 -2.38 -4.43 21.61
C THR A 180 -2.05 -4.61 23.08
N GLN A 181 -3.06 -4.53 23.94
CA GLN A 181 -2.91 -4.83 25.37
C GLN A 181 -2.58 -6.30 25.60
N GLN A 182 -3.12 -7.18 24.75
CA GLN A 182 -2.83 -8.61 24.80
C GLN A 182 -1.56 -8.93 24.01
N SER A 183 -0.74 -9.83 24.56
CA SER A 183 0.44 -10.40 23.90
C SER A 183 0.12 -11.78 23.34
N PHE A 184 0.72 -12.10 22.20
CA PHE A 184 0.54 -13.34 21.46
C PHE A 184 1.88 -14.03 21.25
N GLY A 185 1.91 -15.34 21.11
CA GLY A 185 3.04 -16.13 20.66
C GLY A 185 2.96 -16.41 19.16
N ASP A 186 2.98 -17.67 18.78
CA ASP A 186 2.70 -18.09 17.39
C ASP A 186 1.27 -17.68 16.99
N ALA A 187 1.09 -17.16 15.80
CA ALA A 187 -0.20 -16.61 15.42
C ALA A 187 -0.44 -16.58 13.91
N LEU A 188 -1.72 -16.63 13.51
CA LEU A 188 -2.19 -16.11 12.22
C LEU A 188 -2.81 -14.74 12.46
N ILE A 189 -2.43 -13.76 11.65
CA ILE A 189 -2.85 -12.38 11.77
C ILE A 189 -3.46 -11.94 10.45
N HIS A 190 -4.64 -11.32 10.52
CA HIS A 190 -5.25 -10.65 9.39
C HIS A 190 -5.46 -9.18 9.72
N LEU A 191 -5.19 -8.31 8.74
CA LEU A 191 -5.52 -6.91 8.82
C LEU A 191 -5.72 -6.30 7.44
N GLU A 192 -6.55 -5.26 7.40
CA GLU A 192 -6.76 -4.46 6.21
C GLU A 192 -6.25 -3.04 6.43
N PHE A 193 -5.58 -2.49 5.43
CA PHE A 193 -5.06 -1.13 5.47
C PHE A 193 -5.25 -0.41 4.15
N ARG A 194 -5.22 0.92 4.16
CA ARG A 194 -5.08 1.74 2.96
C ARG A 194 -4.21 2.95 3.23
N THR A 195 -3.36 3.27 2.26
CA THR A 195 -2.50 4.44 2.32
C THR A 195 -3.23 5.69 1.82
N PRO A 196 -2.92 6.88 2.34
CA PRO A 196 -3.44 8.14 1.82
C PRO A 196 -2.87 8.46 0.44
N LEU A 197 -3.60 9.23 -0.36
CA LEU A 197 -3.09 9.77 -1.63
C LEU A 197 -2.18 10.98 -1.36
N MET A 198 -0.88 10.78 -1.45
CA MET A 198 0.16 11.79 -1.25
C MET A 198 1.01 11.94 -2.53
N SER A 199 0.39 12.43 -3.60
CA SER A 199 0.98 12.42 -4.95
C SER A 199 2.28 13.21 -5.08
N GLU A 200 2.53 14.20 -4.22
CA GLU A 200 3.77 15.00 -4.22
C GLU A 200 4.89 14.39 -3.38
N ALA A 201 4.55 13.51 -2.43
CA ALA A 201 5.52 12.82 -1.59
C ALA A 201 6.23 11.68 -2.34
N ARG A 202 7.41 11.29 -1.86
CA ARG A 202 8.25 10.24 -2.44
C ARG A 202 8.90 9.39 -1.35
N GLY A 203 9.22 8.13 -1.69
CA GLY A 203 9.92 7.21 -0.81
C GLY A 203 9.22 7.08 0.53
N GLN A 204 9.95 7.12 1.63
CA GLN A 204 9.44 6.94 2.99
C GLN A 204 8.49 8.05 3.48
N ALA A 205 8.37 9.16 2.77
CA ALA A 205 7.43 10.25 3.09
C ALA A 205 6.07 10.09 2.40
N ARG A 206 5.77 8.90 1.80
CA ARG A 206 4.59 8.71 0.97
C ARG A 206 3.69 7.60 1.53
N GLY A 207 2.73 7.96 2.38
CA GLY A 207 1.75 7.04 2.93
C GLY A 207 2.36 5.93 3.78
N ASN A 208 3.23 6.32 4.70
CA ASN A 208 4.06 5.43 5.50
C ASN A 208 3.41 5.08 6.84
N SER A 209 3.55 3.81 7.20
CA SER A 209 3.25 3.22 8.49
C SER A 209 3.98 1.87 8.58
N GLY A 210 3.76 1.10 9.67
CA GLY A 210 4.32 -0.23 9.85
C GLY A 210 3.41 -1.12 10.67
N VAL A 211 3.45 -2.41 10.40
CA VAL A 211 2.80 -3.47 11.19
C VAL A 211 3.90 -4.29 11.86
N TYR A 212 4.08 -4.13 13.16
CA TYR A 212 5.11 -4.83 13.92
C TYR A 212 4.51 -6.02 14.65
N VAL A 213 4.85 -7.22 14.20
CA VAL A 213 4.54 -8.45 14.94
C VAL A 213 5.43 -8.50 16.17
N HIS A 214 4.85 -8.82 17.34
CA HIS A 214 5.49 -8.74 18.66
C HIS A 214 6.05 -7.33 19.00
N GLY A 215 5.59 -6.28 18.30
CA GLY A 215 6.18 -4.94 18.43
C GLY A 215 7.62 -4.83 17.95
N ARG A 216 8.15 -5.82 17.26
CA ARG A 216 9.58 -5.97 16.91
C ARG A 216 9.85 -6.20 15.42
N TYR A 217 9.03 -7.00 14.75
CA TYR A 217 9.27 -7.45 13.38
C TYR A 217 8.34 -6.70 12.43
N GLU A 218 8.87 -5.69 11.76
CA GLU A 218 8.09 -4.80 10.92
C GLU A 218 7.80 -5.39 9.55
N ILE A 219 6.52 -5.42 9.19
CA ILE A 219 6.05 -5.51 7.81
C ILE A 219 5.67 -4.11 7.38
N GLN A 220 6.43 -3.55 6.44
CA GLN A 220 6.30 -2.17 5.99
C GLN A 220 4.95 -1.89 5.33
N VAL A 221 4.32 -0.78 5.71
CA VAL A 221 3.17 -0.18 5.01
C VAL A 221 3.62 1.11 4.34
N LEU A 222 3.50 1.17 3.00
CA LEU A 222 3.96 2.31 2.20
C LEU A 222 3.14 2.42 0.90
N ASP A 223 2.91 3.62 0.38
CA ASP A 223 2.45 3.75 -1.02
C ASP A 223 3.60 3.45 -1.98
N SER A 224 3.79 2.16 -2.25
CA SER A 224 4.76 1.62 -3.21
C SER A 224 4.13 1.25 -4.55
N PHE A 225 2.89 1.68 -4.82
CA PHE A 225 2.19 1.30 -6.04
C PHE A 225 2.99 1.58 -7.31
N GLY A 226 3.23 0.54 -8.11
CA GLY A 226 3.98 0.62 -9.37
C GLY A 226 5.49 0.80 -9.22
N LEU A 227 6.05 0.57 -8.03
CA LEU A 227 7.49 0.49 -7.80
C LEU A 227 7.98 -0.95 -7.85
N GLU A 228 9.28 -1.12 -8.03
CA GLU A 228 9.93 -2.42 -7.87
C GLU A 228 9.96 -2.84 -6.39
N PRO A 229 10.02 -4.13 -6.08
CA PRO A 229 10.22 -4.60 -4.70
C PRO A 229 11.53 -4.07 -4.12
N MET A 230 11.49 -3.58 -2.88
CA MET A 230 12.66 -3.08 -2.15
C MET A 230 12.55 -3.48 -0.68
N ASP A 231 13.69 -3.52 0.02
CA ASP A 231 13.78 -3.88 1.45
C ASP A 231 13.15 -2.87 2.41
N ASN A 232 12.66 -1.74 1.89
CA ASN A 232 11.94 -0.69 2.61
C ASN A 232 10.66 -0.26 1.88
N GLY A 233 10.21 -1.04 0.89
CA GLY A 233 8.94 -0.88 0.21
C GLY A 233 7.79 -1.57 0.95
N CYS A 234 6.57 -1.37 0.49
CA CYS A 234 5.40 -2.02 1.08
C CYS A 234 5.54 -3.54 1.04
N GLY A 235 5.27 -4.20 2.17
CA GLY A 235 5.41 -5.64 2.34
C GLY A 235 6.83 -6.11 2.66
N ALA A 236 7.83 -5.25 2.67
CA ALA A 236 9.17 -5.65 3.14
C ALA A 236 9.14 -6.03 4.63
N ILE A 237 9.93 -7.01 5.02
CA ILE A 237 10.40 -7.12 6.40
C ILE A 237 11.49 -6.06 6.50
N TYR A 238 11.17 -4.94 7.16
CA TYR A 238 11.87 -3.67 7.00
C TYR A 238 13.38 -3.79 7.20
N LYS A 239 14.15 -3.47 6.14
CA LYS A 239 15.61 -3.56 6.06
C LYS A 239 16.20 -4.96 6.29
N ILE A 240 15.37 -6.01 6.31
CA ILE A 240 15.78 -7.40 6.48
C ILE A 240 15.57 -8.19 5.18
N ALA A 241 14.35 -8.08 4.58
CA ALA A 241 14.04 -8.81 3.34
C ALA A 241 13.08 -8.03 2.45
N SER A 242 13.40 -7.93 1.17
CA SER A 242 12.48 -7.42 0.14
C SER A 242 11.37 -8.45 -0.14
N PRO A 243 10.12 -8.01 -0.40
CA PRO A 243 9.07 -8.90 -0.84
C PRO A 243 9.42 -9.51 -2.22
N ARG A 244 8.99 -10.74 -2.47
CA ARG A 244 9.19 -11.42 -3.78
C ARG A 244 8.56 -10.64 -4.95
N VAL A 245 7.44 -9.99 -4.69
CA VAL A 245 6.72 -9.13 -5.64
C VAL A 245 6.13 -7.93 -4.92
N ASN A 246 6.03 -6.79 -5.60
CA ASN A 246 5.27 -5.67 -5.10
C ASN A 246 3.79 -5.85 -5.44
N ALA A 247 3.00 -6.29 -4.46
CA ALA A 247 1.56 -6.52 -4.57
C ALA A 247 0.70 -5.30 -4.20
N SER A 248 1.30 -4.12 -3.99
CA SER A 248 0.59 -2.91 -3.58
C SER A 248 -0.49 -2.49 -4.56
N LEU A 249 -1.63 -2.09 -4.04
CA LEU A 249 -2.69 -1.40 -4.76
C LEU A 249 -2.50 0.11 -4.70
N PRO A 250 -3.22 0.88 -5.53
CA PRO A 250 -3.20 2.34 -5.45
C PRO A 250 -3.58 2.85 -4.06
N PRO A 251 -3.06 4.03 -3.63
CA PRO A 251 -3.55 4.67 -2.41
C PRO A 251 -5.08 4.85 -2.46
N LEU A 252 -5.71 4.85 -1.30
CA LEU A 252 -7.15 4.85 -1.06
C LEU A 252 -7.86 3.52 -1.36
N ASP A 253 -7.23 2.56 -2.03
CA ASP A 253 -7.75 1.21 -2.17
C ASP A 253 -7.38 0.38 -0.93
N TRP A 254 -8.34 -0.40 -0.40
CA TRP A 254 -8.12 -1.30 0.70
C TRP A 254 -7.26 -2.49 0.27
N GLN A 255 -6.30 -2.83 1.11
CA GLN A 255 -5.31 -3.88 0.93
C GLN A 255 -5.31 -4.80 2.14
N THR A 256 -4.84 -6.04 1.98
CA THR A 256 -4.80 -7.02 3.06
C THR A 256 -3.38 -7.52 3.32
N TYR A 257 -3.04 -7.68 4.60
CA TYR A 257 -1.98 -8.58 5.03
C TYR A 257 -2.57 -9.77 5.74
N ASP A 258 -2.14 -10.96 5.31
CA ASP A 258 -2.37 -12.23 6.00
C ASP A 258 -1.00 -12.78 6.38
N ILE A 259 -0.75 -12.89 7.68
CA ILE A 259 0.57 -13.17 8.25
C ILE A 259 0.50 -14.46 9.05
N SER A 260 1.42 -15.40 8.79
CA SER A 260 1.69 -16.52 9.67
C SER A 260 3.03 -16.26 10.35
N PHE A 261 3.02 -16.24 11.66
CA PHE A 261 4.17 -15.93 12.49
C PHE A 261 4.49 -17.07 13.45
N ARG A 262 5.76 -17.43 13.51
CA ARG A 262 6.35 -18.30 14.53
C ARG A 262 7.32 -17.46 15.36
N ALA A 263 7.08 -17.40 16.67
CA ALA A 263 7.91 -16.67 17.58
C ALA A 263 9.30 -17.33 17.73
N PRO A 264 10.35 -16.57 18.10
CA PRO A 264 11.62 -17.16 18.46
C PRO A 264 11.47 -18.07 19.66
N ARG A 265 12.39 -19.01 19.85
CA ARG A 265 12.41 -19.91 21.00
C ARG A 265 13.71 -19.76 21.76
N PHE A 266 13.59 -19.82 23.08
CA PHE A 266 14.70 -19.69 24.02
C PHE A 266 14.73 -20.88 24.95
N ASP A 267 15.92 -21.19 25.48
CA ASP A 267 16.05 -22.14 26.59
C ASP A 267 15.81 -21.47 27.94
N SER A 268 15.87 -22.24 29.02
CA SER A 268 15.65 -21.75 30.39
C SER A 268 16.71 -20.73 30.87
N THR A 269 17.80 -20.56 30.13
CA THR A 269 18.89 -19.59 30.41
C THR A 269 18.77 -18.33 29.58
N GLY A 270 17.76 -18.26 28.66
CA GLY A 270 17.55 -17.15 27.76
C GLY A 270 18.37 -17.21 26.46
N ILE A 271 19.05 -18.33 26.19
CA ILE A 271 19.78 -18.52 24.93
C ILE A 271 18.77 -18.82 23.82
N LYS A 272 18.86 -18.07 22.71
CA LYS A 272 17.97 -18.26 21.56
C LYS A 272 18.28 -19.57 20.83
N LEU A 273 17.28 -20.47 20.80
CA LEU A 273 17.35 -21.78 20.16
C LEU A 273 16.84 -21.75 18.70
N LYS A 274 15.85 -20.90 18.41
CA LYS A 274 15.28 -20.73 17.06
C LYS A 274 14.97 -19.26 16.81
N ASN A 275 15.23 -18.82 15.60
CA ASN A 275 14.83 -17.50 15.13
C ASN A 275 13.31 -17.42 14.88
N ALA A 276 12.78 -16.22 14.84
CA ALA A 276 11.43 -16.00 14.38
C ALA A 276 11.32 -16.38 12.89
N GLU A 277 10.13 -16.88 12.50
CA GLU A 277 9.81 -17.20 11.10
C GLU A 277 8.49 -16.52 10.71
N ILE A 278 8.45 -15.92 9.53
CA ILE A 278 7.27 -15.21 9.05
C ILE A 278 6.93 -15.57 7.60
N SER A 279 5.65 -15.81 7.34
CA SER A 279 5.09 -15.86 5.99
C SER A 279 4.07 -14.76 5.84
N VAL A 280 4.11 -14.03 4.73
CA VAL A 280 3.19 -12.91 4.46
C VAL A 280 2.55 -13.05 3.10
N ARG A 281 1.22 -12.92 3.08
CA ARG A 281 0.46 -12.65 1.87
C ARG A 281 0.03 -11.19 1.86
N HIS A 282 0.30 -10.50 0.76
CA HIS A 282 -0.17 -9.16 0.50
C HIS A 282 -1.15 -9.21 -0.67
N ASN A 283 -2.40 -8.83 -0.43
CA ASN A 283 -3.47 -8.89 -1.43
C ASN A 283 -3.62 -10.30 -2.06
N GLY A 284 -3.46 -11.36 -1.25
CA GLY A 284 -3.52 -12.75 -1.67
C GLY A 284 -2.24 -13.32 -2.28
N GLN A 285 -1.26 -12.50 -2.65
CA GLN A 285 0.02 -12.93 -3.22
C GLN A 285 1.03 -13.24 -2.10
N VAL A 286 1.69 -14.40 -2.16
CA VAL A 286 2.77 -14.75 -1.23
C VAL A 286 3.97 -13.85 -1.52
N ILE A 287 4.29 -12.96 -0.59
CA ILE A 287 5.42 -12.03 -0.68
C ILE A 287 6.64 -12.49 0.16
N HIS A 288 6.37 -13.18 1.27
CA HIS A 288 7.37 -13.91 2.06
C HIS A 288 6.82 -15.31 2.36
N ASP A 289 7.68 -16.29 2.33
CA ASP A 289 7.33 -17.68 2.57
C ASP A 289 8.38 -18.30 3.49
N ARG A 290 8.01 -18.50 4.77
CA ARG A 290 8.86 -19.03 5.83
C ARG A 290 10.20 -18.29 5.94
N GLN A 291 10.13 -16.95 5.85
CA GLN A 291 11.30 -16.10 5.98
C GLN A 291 11.77 -16.11 7.43
N GLU A 292 12.98 -16.59 7.63
CA GLU A 292 13.67 -16.51 8.92
C GLU A 292 14.11 -15.08 9.21
N ILE A 293 13.94 -14.64 10.47
CA ILE A 293 14.28 -13.28 10.94
C ILE A 293 15.28 -13.41 12.09
N LEU A 294 16.51 -12.94 11.86
CA LEU A 294 17.61 -13.12 12.82
C LEU A 294 17.50 -12.19 14.04
N GLY A 295 16.73 -11.13 13.97
CA GLY A 295 16.53 -10.16 15.05
C GLY A 295 15.47 -9.12 14.72
N PRO A 296 15.16 -8.21 15.64
CA PRO A 296 14.16 -7.16 15.48
C PRO A 296 14.45 -6.20 14.32
N SER A 297 13.40 -5.69 13.70
CA SER A 297 13.49 -4.59 12.74
C SER A 297 13.81 -3.27 13.45
N LEU A 298 14.39 -2.32 12.74
CA LEU A 298 14.57 -0.95 13.24
C LEU A 298 13.22 -0.33 13.60
N GLY A 299 13.19 0.45 14.68
CA GLY A 299 11.97 1.15 15.12
C GLY A 299 10.98 0.30 15.92
N GLY A 300 11.30 -0.95 16.23
CA GLY A 300 10.57 -1.77 17.20
C GLY A 300 10.61 -1.20 18.63
N ILE A 301 9.74 -1.70 19.49
CA ILE A 301 9.67 -1.25 20.91
C ILE A 301 10.83 -1.76 21.76
N SER A 302 11.56 -2.77 21.31
CA SER A 302 12.69 -3.37 22.00
C SER A 302 13.61 -4.08 21.00
N GLU A 303 14.90 -4.04 21.26
CA GLU A 303 15.92 -4.86 20.58
C GLU A 303 16.00 -6.26 21.16
N GLU A 304 15.44 -6.48 22.36
CA GLU A 304 15.36 -7.80 22.97
C GLU A 304 14.18 -8.56 22.39
N GLU A 305 14.44 -9.77 21.91
CA GLU A 305 13.40 -10.66 21.42
C GLU A 305 12.70 -11.39 22.59
N GLY A 306 11.53 -11.93 22.33
CA GLY A 306 10.77 -12.72 23.28
C GLY A 306 9.76 -13.61 22.58
N GLU A 307 9.33 -14.66 23.27
CA GLU A 307 8.38 -15.64 22.72
C GLU A 307 6.95 -15.08 22.57
N ARG A 308 6.67 -13.94 23.19
CA ARG A 308 5.38 -13.25 23.12
C ARG A 308 5.55 -11.75 22.94
N GLY A 309 4.56 -11.12 22.32
CA GLY A 309 4.51 -9.66 22.16
C GLY A 309 3.19 -9.19 21.59
N GLY A 310 2.94 -7.90 21.67
CA GLY A 310 1.75 -7.27 21.09
C GLY A 310 1.91 -7.00 19.60
N LEU A 311 0.79 -6.88 18.88
CA LEU A 311 0.77 -6.32 17.54
C LEU A 311 0.85 -4.80 17.67
N LEU A 312 1.84 -4.16 17.00
CA LEU A 312 1.98 -2.70 17.02
C LEU A 312 1.71 -2.14 15.62
N LEU A 313 1.00 -1.02 15.57
CA LEU A 313 0.80 -0.21 14.38
C LEU A 313 1.52 1.12 14.54
N GLN A 314 2.32 1.48 13.53
CA GLN A 314 3.21 2.63 13.59
C GLN A 314 2.53 3.92 13.17
N ASP A 315 2.81 4.99 13.89
CA ASP A 315 2.64 6.38 13.47
C ASP A 315 3.93 6.86 12.79
N HIS A 316 3.88 7.05 11.48
CA HIS A 316 4.93 7.70 10.71
C HIS A 316 4.49 9.08 10.18
N ARG A 317 3.50 9.72 10.82
CA ARG A 317 2.89 11.03 10.51
C ARG A 317 2.00 11.06 9.27
N ASP A 318 1.83 9.95 8.58
CA ASP A 318 0.92 9.82 7.43
C ASP A 318 -0.41 9.20 7.88
N PRO A 319 -1.58 9.71 7.42
CA PRO A 319 -2.88 9.26 7.88
C PRO A 319 -3.29 7.94 7.19
N VAL A 320 -2.48 6.90 7.41
CA VAL A 320 -2.79 5.53 7.01
C VAL A 320 -4.01 5.06 7.79
N GLN A 321 -4.85 4.27 7.15
CA GLN A 321 -6.07 3.76 7.78
C GLN A 321 -6.04 2.25 7.87
N TYR A 322 -6.61 1.72 8.95
CA TYR A 322 -6.69 0.30 9.25
C TYR A 322 -8.12 -0.12 9.58
N ARG A 323 -8.47 -1.38 9.30
CA ARG A 323 -9.74 -1.99 9.69
C ARG A 323 -9.63 -3.52 9.72
N ASN A 324 -10.67 -4.20 10.23
CA ASN A 324 -10.79 -5.66 10.21
C ASN A 324 -9.52 -6.36 10.66
N ILE A 325 -9.13 -6.12 11.94
CA ILE A 325 -7.89 -6.66 12.51
C ILE A 325 -8.23 -7.77 13.50
N TRP A 326 -7.69 -8.96 13.27
CA TRP A 326 -7.84 -10.07 14.19
C TRP A 326 -6.61 -11.00 14.19
N ILE A 327 -6.44 -11.72 15.27
CA ILE A 327 -5.36 -12.68 15.50
C ILE A 327 -5.96 -14.01 15.93
N LEU A 328 -5.53 -15.09 15.30
CA LEU A 328 -5.75 -16.46 15.78
C LEU A 328 -4.45 -16.92 16.46
N PRO A 329 -4.40 -17.02 17.81
CA PRO A 329 -3.29 -17.65 18.50
C PRO A 329 -3.15 -19.11 18.10
N LEU A 330 -1.92 -19.62 18.00
CA LEU A 330 -1.60 -21.00 17.65
C LEU A 330 -0.92 -21.77 18.79
N ASP A 331 -0.73 -21.09 19.93
CA ASP A 331 -0.15 -21.59 21.19
C ASP A 331 -1.22 -21.77 22.28
#